data_f85cbc95e471c1ba5e3b038e001e0b1b
#
_entry.id   f85cbc95e471c1ba5e3b038e001e0b1b
#
_cell.length_a   1.000
_cell.length_b   1.000
_cell.length_c   1.000
_cell.angle_alpha   90.00
_cell.angle_beta   90.00
_cell.angle_gamma   90.00
#
_symmetry.space_group_name_H-M   'P 1'
#
loop_
_entity.id
_entity.type
_entity.pdbx_description
1 polymer ?
#
loop_
_entity_poly.entity_id
_entity_poly.type
_entity_poly.pdbx_seq_one_letter_code
_entity_poly.pdbx_strand_id
1 'polypeptide(L)'
;MTTRSADAGEGGERVLLYGPRGLVEGAAAGELEAADSWLVEDGRVRELPAHWRRFATAVAEAGGPAPAGFPEAVARALPRRGCWFPRVELVGGRLQLRVRPAPPRTEAVRLWAGGGDPRRTPRRKGPDLAALGALRARAVAAGADDALLVGDDGLVLETATANLLWWEGDVLCVVDPGLPILAGVTAAWVVRRAAALGIAVRPGRVRPAELGGREVWVTNALHGLRPVTGWVGADVAAGPSPRVQEWRAAWAAAEPLPR
;
A
#
# COMPACT_ATOMS: atom_id res chain seq x y z
N MET A 1 25.13 -20.39 -2.33
CA MET A 1 24.17 -19.79 -1.41
C MET A 1 22.78 -20.10 -1.94
N THR A 2 22.09 -20.99 -1.28
CA THR A 2 20.87 -21.64 -1.73
C THR A 2 19.69 -20.70 -1.46
N THR A 3 19.09 -20.17 -2.50
CA THR A 3 17.81 -19.43 -2.44
C THR A 3 16.73 -20.42 -1.95
N ARG A 4 16.23 -20.20 -0.72
CA ARG A 4 15.00 -20.85 -0.27
C ARG A 4 13.86 -20.34 -1.15
N SER A 5 13.39 -21.20 -2.05
CA SER A 5 12.08 -21.06 -2.69
C SER A 5 11.04 -21.09 -1.58
N ALA A 6 10.36 -19.94 -1.35
CA ALA A 6 9.22 -19.91 -0.46
C ALA A 6 8.12 -20.76 -1.10
N ASP A 7 7.75 -21.81 -0.40
CA ASP A 7 6.65 -22.69 -0.74
C ASP A 7 5.38 -21.85 -0.86
N ALA A 8 4.89 -21.66 -2.08
CA ALA A 8 3.64 -20.96 -2.33
C ALA A 8 2.53 -21.88 -1.82
N GLY A 9 1.89 -21.47 -0.70
CA GLY A 9 0.83 -22.26 -0.09
C GLY A 9 -0.23 -22.64 -1.11
N GLU A 10 -0.56 -23.93 -1.17
CA GLU A 10 -1.60 -24.55 -1.99
C GLU A 10 -3.01 -24.12 -1.54
N GLY A 11 -3.33 -22.85 -1.64
CA GLY A 11 -4.65 -22.32 -1.35
C GLY A 11 -5.01 -21.23 -2.35
N GLY A 12 -5.97 -21.50 -3.24
CA GLY A 12 -6.53 -20.49 -4.13
C GLY A 12 -7.15 -19.31 -3.36
N GLU A 13 -7.44 -18.22 -4.04
CA GLU A 13 -8.16 -17.09 -3.48
C GLU A 13 -9.53 -17.52 -2.95
N ARG A 14 -9.87 -17.11 -1.72
CA ARG A 14 -11.18 -17.37 -1.08
C ARG A 14 -11.81 -16.05 -0.68
N VAL A 15 -13.13 -15.94 -0.86
CA VAL A 15 -13.91 -14.80 -0.40
C VAL A 15 -14.86 -15.26 0.69
N LEU A 16 -14.86 -14.55 1.82
CA LEU A 16 -15.64 -14.88 3.00
C LEU A 16 -16.49 -13.67 3.38
N LEU A 17 -17.80 -13.84 3.37
CA LEU A 17 -18.77 -12.82 3.72
C LEU A 17 -18.97 -12.79 5.24
N TYR A 18 -18.98 -11.60 5.83
CA TYR A 18 -19.22 -11.43 7.26
C TYR A 18 -20.71 -11.28 7.57
N GLY A 19 -21.19 -11.99 8.54
CA GLY A 19 -22.56 -11.98 9.01
C GLY A 19 -22.69 -12.41 10.48
N PRO A 20 -23.91 -12.60 10.99
CA PRO A 20 -24.17 -12.91 12.41
C PRO A 20 -23.46 -14.18 12.90
N ARG A 21 -23.14 -15.11 12.02
CA ARG A 21 -22.41 -16.35 12.32
C ARG A 21 -20.89 -16.24 12.08
N GLY A 22 -20.37 -15.02 11.91
CA GLY A 22 -18.98 -14.77 11.55
C GLY A 22 -18.76 -14.81 10.03
N LEU A 23 -17.55 -15.25 9.63
CA LEU A 23 -17.15 -15.35 8.22
C LEU A 23 -17.61 -16.70 7.63
N VAL A 24 -18.33 -16.64 6.52
CA VAL A 24 -18.81 -17.80 5.74
C VAL A 24 -18.42 -17.64 4.27
N GLU A 25 -18.18 -18.73 3.56
CA GLU A 25 -17.88 -18.65 2.12
C GLU A 25 -18.98 -17.96 1.34
N GLY A 26 -18.60 -17.07 0.45
CA GLY A 26 -19.49 -16.24 -0.35
C GLY A 26 -18.94 -14.84 -0.58
N ALA A 27 -19.50 -14.16 -1.57
CA ALA A 27 -19.13 -12.79 -1.93
C ALA A 27 -20.36 -11.87 -1.91
N ALA A 28 -20.16 -10.64 -1.50
CA ALA A 28 -21.16 -9.59 -1.64
C ALA A 28 -21.25 -9.14 -3.10
N ALA A 29 -22.47 -8.78 -3.53
CA ALA A 29 -22.70 -8.11 -4.80
C ALA A 29 -22.69 -6.59 -4.59
N GLY A 30 -22.24 -5.85 -5.59
CA GLY A 30 -22.22 -4.39 -5.56
C GLY A 30 -20.84 -3.81 -5.84
N GLU A 31 -20.72 -2.51 -5.64
CA GLU A 31 -19.46 -1.77 -5.82
C GLU A 31 -18.55 -1.93 -4.60
N LEU A 32 -17.24 -1.84 -4.85
CA LEU A 32 -16.24 -1.80 -3.81
C LEU A 32 -16.17 -0.38 -3.21
N GLU A 33 -16.66 -0.22 -2.00
CA GLU A 33 -16.81 1.08 -1.34
C GLU A 33 -15.64 1.44 -0.43
N ALA A 34 -15.02 0.43 0.19
CA ALA A 34 -13.79 0.58 0.98
C ALA A 34 -12.99 -0.71 0.99
N ALA A 35 -11.67 -0.61 1.11
CA ALA A 35 -10.78 -1.76 1.26
C ALA A 35 -9.54 -1.44 2.09
N ASP A 36 -8.95 -2.46 2.67
CA ASP A 36 -7.58 -2.41 3.19
C ASP A 36 -6.87 -3.76 2.98
N SER A 37 -5.54 -3.72 2.95
CA SER A 37 -4.72 -4.92 2.75
C SER A 37 -3.41 -4.79 3.51
N TRP A 38 -2.91 -5.91 4.01
CA TRP A 38 -1.61 -6.01 4.68
C TRP A 38 -0.93 -7.33 4.39
N LEU A 39 0.38 -7.35 4.56
CA LEU A 39 1.16 -8.57 4.40
C LEU A 39 1.11 -9.40 5.68
N VAL A 40 0.86 -10.69 5.55
CA VAL A 40 0.98 -11.69 6.61
C VAL A 40 2.05 -12.69 6.20
N GLU A 41 3.10 -12.81 7.00
CA GLU A 41 4.21 -13.75 6.80
C GLU A 41 4.30 -14.67 8.02
N ASP A 42 4.01 -15.94 7.84
CA ASP A 42 4.00 -16.96 8.92
C ASP A 42 3.24 -16.50 10.16
N GLY A 43 2.04 -15.96 9.95
CA GLY A 43 1.17 -15.47 11.02
C GLY A 43 1.65 -14.18 11.69
N ARG A 44 2.57 -13.45 11.09
CA ARG A 44 3.06 -12.15 11.57
C ARG A 44 2.63 -11.04 10.63
N VAL A 45 2.37 -9.87 11.19
CA VAL A 45 1.86 -8.68 10.46
C VAL A 45 2.51 -7.42 10.99
N ARG A 46 2.57 -6.37 10.16
CA ARG A 46 3.07 -5.05 10.55
C ARG A 46 1.94 -4.05 10.61
N GLU A 47 1.94 -3.21 11.65
CA GLU A 47 1.02 -2.06 11.78
C GLU A 47 -0.48 -2.43 11.65
N LEU A 48 -0.87 -3.63 12.06
CA LEU A 48 -2.27 -4.09 11.94
C LEU A 48 -3.30 -3.13 12.56
N PRO A 49 -3.06 -2.53 13.74
CA PRO A 49 -3.99 -1.55 14.31
C PRO A 49 -4.19 -0.32 13.42
N ALA A 50 -3.16 0.13 12.70
CA ALA A 50 -3.26 1.27 11.78
C ALA A 50 -4.08 0.92 10.52
N HIS A 51 -3.94 -0.29 10.00
CA HIS A 51 -4.77 -0.81 8.91
C HIS A 51 -6.25 -0.87 9.31
N TRP A 52 -6.55 -1.37 10.50
CA TRP A 52 -7.93 -1.41 11.00
C TRP A 52 -8.54 -0.03 11.21
N ARG A 53 -7.79 0.92 11.78
CA ARG A 53 -8.27 2.31 11.91
C ARG A 53 -8.61 2.92 10.56
N ARG A 54 -7.71 2.79 9.56
CA ARG A 54 -7.95 3.31 8.21
C ARG A 54 -9.16 2.67 7.56
N PHE A 55 -9.32 1.35 7.67
CA PHE A 55 -10.47 0.64 7.13
C PHE A 55 -11.77 1.07 7.81
N ALA A 56 -11.80 1.14 9.14
CA ALA A 56 -12.98 1.57 9.89
C ALA A 56 -13.42 2.99 9.53
N THR A 57 -12.46 3.93 9.38
CA THR A 57 -12.74 5.29 8.89
C THR A 57 -13.35 5.25 7.49
N ALA A 58 -12.75 4.50 6.56
CA ALA A 58 -13.24 4.38 5.18
C ALA A 58 -14.65 3.76 5.11
N VAL A 59 -14.95 2.76 5.96
CA VAL A 59 -16.27 2.15 6.06
C VAL A 59 -17.30 3.17 6.58
N ALA A 60 -16.96 3.92 7.63
CA ALA A 60 -17.86 4.95 8.18
C ALA A 60 -18.13 6.07 7.16
N GLU A 61 -17.11 6.55 6.43
CA GLU A 61 -17.26 7.55 5.37
C GLU A 61 -18.12 7.05 4.20
N ALA A 62 -18.15 5.74 3.96
CA ALA A 62 -19.00 5.11 2.95
C ALA A 62 -20.43 4.83 3.47
N GLY A 63 -20.75 5.14 4.74
CA GLY A 63 -22.04 4.83 5.34
C GLY A 63 -22.25 3.34 5.65
N GLY A 64 -21.16 2.57 5.71
CA GLY A 64 -21.19 1.14 5.99
C GLY A 64 -21.38 0.82 7.47
N PRO A 65 -21.60 -0.47 7.82
CA PRO A 65 -21.79 -0.91 9.19
C PRO A 65 -20.49 -0.82 9.98
N ALA A 66 -20.57 -0.51 11.28
CA ALA A 66 -19.43 -0.59 12.16
C ALA A 66 -18.82 -2.02 12.11
N PRO A 67 -17.49 -2.16 11.94
CA PRO A 67 -16.86 -3.47 11.77
C PRO A 67 -16.66 -4.21 13.13
N ALA A 68 -17.63 -4.14 14.03
CA ALA A 68 -17.57 -4.80 15.35
C ALA A 68 -17.47 -6.32 15.20
N GLY A 69 -16.49 -6.94 15.86
CA GLY A 69 -16.24 -8.39 15.78
C GLY A 69 -15.63 -8.87 14.45
N PHE A 70 -15.60 -8.03 13.43
CA PHE A 70 -15.01 -8.37 12.13
C PHE A 70 -13.48 -8.54 12.20
N PRO A 71 -12.70 -7.67 12.89
CA PRO A 71 -11.26 -7.85 13.05
C PRO A 71 -10.88 -9.21 13.67
N GLU A 72 -11.60 -9.63 14.70
CA GLU A 72 -11.37 -10.92 15.37
C GLU A 72 -11.74 -12.10 14.48
N ALA A 73 -12.84 -11.99 13.73
CA ALA A 73 -13.24 -13.00 12.77
C ALA A 73 -12.19 -13.15 11.66
N VAL A 74 -11.65 -12.02 11.14
CA VAL A 74 -10.57 -12.00 10.16
C VAL A 74 -9.30 -12.63 10.73
N ALA A 75 -8.88 -12.26 11.93
CA ALA A 75 -7.68 -12.81 12.56
C ALA A 75 -7.73 -14.33 12.72
N ARG A 76 -8.92 -14.89 13.05
CA ARG A 76 -9.14 -16.35 13.13
C ARG A 76 -9.13 -17.05 11.78
N ALA A 77 -9.59 -16.38 10.72
CA ALA A 77 -9.70 -16.96 9.38
C ALA A 77 -8.39 -16.94 8.59
N LEU A 78 -7.44 -16.08 8.97
CA LEU A 78 -6.17 -15.96 8.24
C LEU A 78 -5.22 -17.13 8.53
N PRO A 79 -4.57 -17.69 7.50
CA PRO A 79 -3.58 -18.74 7.66
C PRO A 79 -2.39 -18.27 8.51
N ARG A 80 -1.89 -19.16 9.36
CA ARG A 80 -0.74 -18.90 10.26
C ARG A 80 0.60 -19.31 9.66
N ARG A 81 0.62 -19.90 8.47
CA ARG A 81 1.83 -20.29 7.73
C ARG A 81 1.77 -19.75 6.31
N GLY A 82 2.95 -19.50 5.74
CA GLY A 82 3.09 -19.00 4.37
C GLY A 82 2.95 -17.48 4.27
N CYS A 83 2.87 -16.99 3.05
CA CYS A 83 2.87 -15.57 2.72
C CYS A 83 1.53 -15.17 2.08
N TRP A 84 0.78 -14.32 2.77
CA TRP A 84 -0.58 -13.94 2.40
C TRP A 84 -0.73 -12.43 2.30
N PHE A 85 -1.61 -11.99 1.39
CA PHE A 85 -1.95 -10.58 1.24
C PHE A 85 -3.48 -10.42 1.25
N PRO A 86 -4.11 -10.64 2.43
CA PRO A 86 -5.55 -10.53 2.57
C PRO A 86 -6.05 -9.13 2.23
N ARG A 87 -7.32 -9.03 1.85
CA ARG A 87 -8.01 -7.76 1.67
C ARG A 87 -9.35 -7.80 2.38
N VAL A 88 -9.55 -6.87 3.31
CA VAL A 88 -10.85 -6.59 3.89
C VAL A 88 -11.56 -5.58 3.00
N GLU A 89 -12.85 -5.77 2.82
CA GLU A 89 -13.65 -5.02 1.85
C GLU A 89 -15.01 -4.65 2.43
N LEU A 90 -15.50 -3.47 2.05
CA LEU A 90 -16.91 -3.12 2.08
C LEU A 90 -17.42 -3.16 0.63
N VAL A 91 -18.37 -4.03 0.34
CA VAL A 91 -18.95 -4.23 -1.00
C VAL A 91 -20.46 -4.24 -0.88
N GLY A 92 -21.15 -3.33 -1.55
CA GLY A 92 -22.61 -3.21 -1.51
C GLY A 92 -23.13 -3.14 -0.07
N GLY A 93 -22.50 -2.35 0.79
CA GLY A 93 -22.84 -2.17 2.20
C GLY A 93 -22.50 -3.37 3.11
N ARG A 94 -21.80 -4.41 2.63
CA ARG A 94 -21.48 -5.63 3.38
C ARG A 94 -19.99 -5.84 3.54
N LEU A 95 -19.57 -6.24 4.74
CA LEU A 95 -18.18 -6.55 5.04
C LEU A 95 -17.80 -7.95 4.55
N GLN A 96 -16.64 -8.08 3.93
CA GLN A 96 -16.07 -9.37 3.51
C GLN A 96 -14.54 -9.40 3.61
N LEU A 97 -14.01 -10.60 3.69
CA LEU A 97 -12.58 -10.89 3.67
C LEU A 97 -12.24 -11.67 2.40
N ARG A 98 -11.26 -11.17 1.67
CA ARG A 98 -10.62 -11.90 0.58
C ARG A 98 -9.28 -12.43 1.07
N VAL A 99 -9.16 -13.73 1.24
CA VAL A 99 -7.90 -14.42 1.56
C VAL A 99 -7.23 -14.79 0.25
N ARG A 100 -6.02 -14.32 0.04
CA ARG A 100 -5.24 -14.57 -1.18
C ARG A 100 -3.75 -14.70 -0.87
N PRO A 101 -3.01 -15.53 -1.60
CA PRO A 101 -1.55 -15.56 -1.53
C PRO A 101 -0.97 -14.17 -1.80
N ALA A 102 0.15 -13.87 -1.16
CA ALA A 102 0.86 -12.63 -1.47
C ALA A 102 1.49 -12.73 -2.87
N PRO A 103 1.33 -11.72 -3.72
CA PRO A 103 2.05 -11.68 -4.98
C PRO A 103 3.56 -11.54 -4.74
N PRO A 104 4.40 -11.89 -5.73
CA PRO A 104 5.85 -11.72 -5.64
C PRO A 104 6.23 -10.30 -5.22
N ARG A 105 7.19 -10.19 -4.31
CA ARG A 105 7.70 -8.91 -3.84
C ARG A 105 8.95 -8.51 -4.62
N THR A 106 9.10 -7.22 -4.85
CA THR A 106 10.26 -6.63 -5.51
C THR A 106 10.97 -5.67 -4.56
N GLU A 107 12.29 -5.54 -4.74
CA GLU A 107 13.13 -4.69 -3.88
C GLU A 107 13.31 -3.27 -4.40
N ALA A 108 12.98 -3.01 -5.63
CA ALA A 108 13.07 -1.71 -6.28
C ALA A 108 11.86 -1.48 -7.18
N VAL A 109 11.73 -0.28 -7.70
CA VAL A 109 10.64 0.09 -8.59
C VAL A 109 11.10 1.07 -9.65
N ARG A 110 10.64 0.86 -10.89
CA ARG A 110 10.71 1.86 -11.96
C ARG A 110 9.32 2.49 -12.11
N LEU A 111 9.25 3.81 -12.15
CA LEU A 111 7.99 4.55 -12.23
C LEU A 111 7.75 5.09 -13.63
N TRP A 112 6.52 4.95 -14.12
CA TRP A 112 6.05 5.56 -15.35
C TRP A 112 5.42 6.92 -15.07
N ALA A 113 5.96 7.97 -15.67
CA ALA A 113 5.49 9.34 -15.50
C ALA A 113 4.44 9.79 -16.54
N GLY A 114 3.96 8.86 -17.39
CA GLY A 114 3.03 9.17 -18.48
C GLY A 114 1.54 9.14 -18.10
N GLY A 115 1.18 9.05 -16.83
CA GLY A 115 -0.19 8.98 -16.35
C GLY A 115 -0.65 10.21 -15.58
N GLY A 116 -1.96 10.51 -15.64
CA GLY A 116 -2.62 11.44 -14.71
C GLY A 116 -3.20 10.69 -13.51
N ASP A 117 -4.03 11.34 -12.72
CA ASP A 117 -4.74 10.73 -11.60
C ASP A 117 -6.17 10.29 -12.03
N PRO A 118 -6.47 8.99 -12.16
CA PRO A 118 -7.80 8.52 -12.55
C PRO A 118 -8.78 8.40 -11.36
N ARG A 119 -8.36 8.74 -10.13
CA ARG A 119 -9.14 8.50 -8.92
C ARG A 119 -10.28 9.50 -8.78
N ARG A 120 -11.39 9.01 -8.26
CA ARG A 120 -12.56 9.80 -7.86
C ARG A 120 -12.62 10.02 -6.34
N THR A 121 -12.03 9.09 -5.58
CA THR A 121 -12.03 9.08 -4.12
C THR A 121 -10.60 8.89 -3.56
N PRO A 122 -9.65 9.77 -3.87
CA PRO A 122 -8.22 9.53 -3.66
C PRO A 122 -7.83 9.30 -2.19
N ARG A 123 -8.61 9.80 -1.24
CA ARG A 123 -8.36 9.64 0.20
C ARG A 123 -8.93 8.35 0.78
N ARG A 124 -9.77 7.61 0.03
CA ARG A 124 -10.38 6.35 0.46
C ARG A 124 -9.87 5.19 -0.39
N LYS A 125 -9.26 4.20 0.28
CA LYS A 125 -8.80 2.99 -0.39
C LYS A 125 -10.01 2.09 -0.72
N GLY A 126 -10.10 1.64 -1.95
CA GLY A 126 -11.15 0.71 -2.41
C GLY A 126 -11.75 1.11 -3.75
N PRO A 127 -12.58 2.15 -3.83
CA PRO A 127 -13.37 2.48 -5.02
C PRO A 127 -12.57 2.56 -6.32
N ASP A 128 -11.39 3.16 -6.27
CA ASP A 128 -10.57 3.44 -7.44
C ASP A 128 -9.58 2.30 -7.80
N LEU A 129 -9.64 1.14 -7.11
CA LEU A 129 -8.67 0.04 -7.36
C LEU A 129 -8.67 -0.47 -8.80
N ALA A 130 -9.81 -0.50 -9.47
CA ALA A 130 -9.90 -0.92 -10.87
C ALA A 130 -9.21 0.09 -11.81
N ALA A 131 -9.47 1.39 -11.62
CA ALA A 131 -8.84 2.46 -12.40
C ALA A 131 -7.32 2.51 -12.17
N LEU A 132 -6.88 2.39 -10.93
CA LEU A 132 -5.46 2.30 -10.58
C LEU A 132 -4.80 1.04 -11.16
N GLY A 133 -5.51 -0.10 -11.15
CA GLY A 133 -5.05 -1.34 -11.79
C GLY A 133 -4.86 -1.18 -13.30
N ALA A 134 -5.80 -0.54 -13.99
CA ALA A 134 -5.71 -0.24 -15.42
C ALA A 134 -4.54 0.71 -15.73
N LEU A 135 -4.34 1.75 -14.90
CA LEU A 135 -3.22 2.66 -15.06
C LEU A 135 -1.87 1.95 -14.86
N ARG A 136 -1.78 1.10 -13.82
CA ARG A 136 -0.57 0.30 -13.59
C ARG A 136 -0.29 -0.66 -14.75
N ALA A 137 -1.32 -1.29 -15.35
CA ALA A 137 -1.14 -2.16 -16.51
C ALA A 137 -0.53 -1.38 -17.70
N ARG A 138 -0.91 -0.12 -17.91
CA ARG A 138 -0.28 0.75 -18.91
C ARG A 138 1.19 1.04 -18.57
N ALA A 139 1.51 1.29 -17.30
CA ALA A 139 2.89 1.48 -16.88
C ALA A 139 3.75 0.22 -17.14
N VAL A 140 3.21 -0.97 -16.86
CA VAL A 140 3.89 -2.24 -17.15
C VAL A 140 4.09 -2.42 -18.65
N ALA A 141 3.11 -2.11 -19.49
CA ALA A 141 3.24 -2.13 -20.94
C ALA A 141 4.29 -1.12 -21.47
N ALA A 142 4.51 -0.02 -20.75
CA ALA A 142 5.57 0.95 -21.05
C ALA A 142 6.95 0.56 -20.47
N GLY A 143 7.09 -0.60 -19.82
CA GLY A 143 8.35 -1.09 -19.27
C GLY A 143 8.68 -0.57 -17.85
N ALA A 144 7.69 -0.10 -17.11
CA ALA A 144 7.82 0.29 -15.71
C ALA A 144 7.11 -0.74 -14.78
N ASP A 145 7.23 -0.58 -13.46
CA ASP A 145 6.62 -1.46 -12.47
C ASP A 145 5.33 -0.87 -11.89
N ASP A 146 5.27 0.47 -11.83
CA ASP A 146 4.13 1.20 -11.29
C ASP A 146 3.97 2.56 -11.99
N ALA A 147 2.78 3.17 -11.87
CA ALA A 147 2.49 4.47 -12.45
C ALA A 147 2.59 5.56 -11.40
N LEU A 148 3.26 6.66 -11.74
CA LEU A 148 3.23 7.89 -10.97
C LEU A 148 1.88 8.59 -11.19
N LEU A 149 1.22 8.98 -10.13
CA LEU A 149 0.02 9.81 -10.16
C LEU A 149 0.43 11.29 -10.08
N VAL A 150 -0.01 12.05 -11.04
CA VAL A 150 0.24 13.49 -11.13
C VAL A 150 -1.10 14.21 -11.25
N GLY A 151 -1.31 15.20 -10.42
CA GLY A 151 -2.51 16.03 -10.46
C GLY A 151 -2.57 16.92 -11.70
N ASP A 152 -3.73 17.49 -11.98
CA ASP A 152 -3.94 18.41 -13.11
C ASP A 152 -3.04 19.66 -13.04
N ASP A 153 -2.60 20.02 -11.83
CA ASP A 153 -1.63 21.09 -11.57
C ASP A 153 -0.17 20.68 -11.83
N GLY A 154 0.05 19.43 -12.22
CA GLY A 154 1.37 18.86 -12.49
C GLY A 154 2.14 18.45 -11.24
N LEU A 155 1.53 18.44 -10.06
CA LEU A 155 2.16 18.03 -8.82
C LEU A 155 2.11 16.50 -8.64
N VAL A 156 3.20 15.96 -8.14
CA VAL A 156 3.28 14.55 -7.75
C VAL A 156 2.36 14.28 -6.57
N LEU A 157 1.56 13.23 -6.67
CA LEU A 157 0.66 12.78 -5.61
C LEU A 157 1.22 11.52 -4.92
N GLU A 158 1.13 10.41 -5.57
CA GLU A 158 1.62 9.11 -5.10
C GLU A 158 1.82 8.19 -6.31
N THR A 159 1.88 6.88 -6.14
CA THR A 159 1.82 5.93 -7.27
C THR A 159 0.48 5.18 -7.28
N ALA A 160 0.20 4.42 -8.31
CA ALA A 160 -1.01 3.61 -8.38
C ALA A 160 -1.13 2.60 -7.21
N THR A 161 -0.01 2.22 -6.57
CA THR A 161 -0.02 1.22 -5.49
C THR A 161 0.69 1.65 -4.20
N ALA A 162 1.32 2.83 -4.15
CA ALA A 162 2.19 3.21 -3.03
C ALA A 162 2.27 4.73 -2.84
N ASN A 163 2.54 5.18 -1.60
CA ASN A 163 2.90 6.57 -1.34
C ASN A 163 4.36 6.84 -1.73
N LEU A 164 4.67 8.08 -2.07
CA LEU A 164 6.00 8.54 -2.46
C LEU A 164 6.60 9.44 -1.39
N LEU A 165 7.89 9.25 -1.12
CA LEU A 165 8.72 10.05 -0.23
C LEU A 165 10.08 10.29 -0.89
N TRP A 166 10.78 11.37 -0.52
CA TRP A 166 12.12 11.65 -1.03
C TRP A 166 13.01 12.31 0.02
N TRP A 167 14.29 12.35 -0.23
CA TRP A 167 15.27 13.00 0.64
C TRP A 167 15.82 14.27 0.01
N GLU A 168 15.95 15.30 0.81
CA GLU A 168 16.68 16.54 0.50
C GLU A 168 17.76 16.74 1.54
N GLY A 169 19.00 16.35 1.21
CA GLY A 169 20.05 16.22 2.20
C GLY A 169 19.63 15.24 3.30
N ASP A 170 19.59 15.70 4.55
CA ASP A 170 19.17 14.89 5.71
C ASP A 170 17.71 15.09 6.13
N VAL A 171 16.93 15.80 5.31
CA VAL A 171 15.51 16.01 5.55
C VAL A 171 14.69 14.98 4.76
N LEU A 172 13.84 14.23 5.45
CA LEU A 172 12.84 13.39 4.82
C LEU A 172 11.67 14.24 4.35
N CYS A 173 11.40 14.24 3.06
CA CYS A 173 10.28 14.93 2.47
C CYS A 173 9.15 13.94 2.17
N VAL A 174 7.91 14.35 2.45
CA VAL A 174 6.68 13.61 2.15
C VAL A 174 5.79 14.47 1.27
N VAL A 175 4.97 13.84 0.44
CA VAL A 175 3.96 14.60 -0.31
C VAL A 175 3.03 15.30 0.68
N ASP A 176 2.74 16.59 0.43
CA ASP A 176 1.87 17.40 1.29
C ASP A 176 0.52 16.69 1.52
N PRO A 177 0.15 16.38 2.78
CA PRO A 177 -1.12 15.71 3.09
C PRO A 177 -2.37 16.55 2.74
N GLY A 178 -2.20 17.83 2.46
CA GLY A 178 -3.24 18.67 1.87
C GLY A 178 -3.64 18.24 0.45
N LEU A 179 -2.73 17.60 -0.29
CA LEU A 179 -3.02 17.05 -1.62
C LEU A 179 -3.92 15.80 -1.54
N PRO A 180 -4.57 15.42 -2.65
CA PRO A 180 -5.46 14.25 -2.70
C PRO A 180 -4.68 12.93 -2.73
N ILE A 181 -4.07 12.56 -1.61
CA ILE A 181 -3.31 11.32 -1.42
C ILE A 181 -3.95 10.42 -0.37
N LEU A 182 -3.66 9.12 -0.47
CA LEU A 182 -4.08 8.14 0.53
C LEU A 182 -3.21 8.26 1.79
N ALA A 183 -3.82 8.24 2.97
CA ALA A 183 -3.11 8.13 4.24
C ALA A 183 -2.48 6.72 4.38
N GLY A 184 -1.26 6.55 3.89
CA GLY A 184 -0.56 5.26 3.84
C GLY A 184 -0.02 4.83 5.19
N VAL A 185 -0.31 3.58 5.59
CA VAL A 185 0.14 3.04 6.87
C VAL A 185 1.66 2.91 6.92
N THR A 186 2.28 2.40 5.87
CA THR A 186 3.75 2.28 5.79
C THR A 186 4.43 3.66 5.74
N ALA A 187 3.87 4.62 4.99
CA ALA A 187 4.38 5.99 4.97
C ALA A 187 4.31 6.65 6.36
N ALA A 188 3.20 6.47 7.07
CA ALA A 188 3.04 6.97 8.44
C ALA A 188 4.06 6.34 9.41
N TRP A 189 4.38 5.05 9.25
CA TRP A 189 5.45 4.41 10.02
C TRP A 189 6.82 5.04 9.72
N VAL A 190 7.13 5.31 8.44
CA VAL A 190 8.40 5.97 8.06
C VAL A 190 8.51 7.35 8.72
N VAL A 191 7.44 8.14 8.71
CA VAL A 191 7.42 9.46 9.37
C VAL A 191 7.66 9.34 10.89
N ARG A 192 6.98 8.39 11.56
CA ARG A 192 7.21 8.16 13.00
C ARG A 192 8.64 7.69 13.28
N ARG A 193 9.20 6.84 12.43
CA ARG A 193 10.59 6.39 12.55
C ARG A 193 11.57 7.54 12.39
N ALA A 194 11.35 8.42 11.41
CA ALA A 194 12.16 9.63 11.22
C ALA A 194 12.15 10.50 12.49
N ALA A 195 10.96 10.78 13.02
CA ALA A 195 10.83 11.56 14.24
C ALA A 195 11.57 10.91 15.43
N ALA A 196 11.47 9.59 15.60
CA ALA A 196 12.18 8.85 16.64
C ALA A 196 13.72 8.90 16.50
N LEU A 197 14.23 9.10 15.29
CA LEU A 197 15.64 9.27 14.99
C LEU A 197 16.11 10.74 15.00
N GLY A 198 15.23 11.69 15.32
CA GLY A 198 15.53 13.13 15.26
C GLY A 198 15.69 13.67 13.83
N ILE A 199 15.24 12.93 12.82
CA ILE A 199 15.29 13.35 11.43
C ILE A 199 14.12 14.30 11.15
N ALA A 200 14.42 15.46 10.60
CA ALA A 200 13.39 16.43 10.20
C ALA A 200 12.50 15.86 9.08
N VAL A 201 11.19 16.02 9.23
CA VAL A 201 10.21 15.64 8.21
C VAL A 201 9.53 16.90 7.68
N ARG A 202 9.47 17.04 6.36
CA ARG A 202 8.87 18.22 5.71
C ARG A 202 7.84 17.80 4.66
N PRO A 203 6.59 18.29 4.74
CA PRO A 203 5.65 18.24 3.63
C PRO A 203 6.16 19.03 2.44
N GLY A 204 5.99 18.50 1.24
CA GLY A 204 6.42 19.17 0.01
C GLY A 204 5.47 18.96 -1.15
N ARG A 205 5.50 19.89 -2.07
CA ARG A 205 4.81 19.86 -3.36
C ARG A 205 5.87 19.92 -4.44
N VAL A 206 5.98 18.89 -5.25
CA VAL A 206 7.04 18.77 -6.26
C VAL A 206 6.44 18.31 -7.59
N ARG A 207 7.10 18.69 -8.68
CA ARG A 207 6.85 18.14 -10.02
C ARG A 207 7.79 16.96 -10.27
N PRO A 208 7.47 16.05 -11.19
CA PRO A 208 8.32 14.89 -11.48
C PRO A 208 9.79 15.26 -11.77
N ALA A 209 10.04 16.32 -12.51
CA ALA A 209 11.40 16.76 -12.86
C ALA A 209 12.23 17.15 -11.62
N GLU A 210 11.61 17.64 -10.56
CA GLU A 210 12.28 18.05 -9.33
C GLU A 210 12.74 16.87 -8.47
N LEU A 211 12.30 15.63 -8.79
CA LEU A 211 12.76 14.41 -8.15
C LEU A 211 14.04 13.85 -8.76
N GLY A 212 14.53 14.46 -9.83
CA GLY A 212 15.77 14.04 -10.51
C GLY A 212 16.98 14.04 -9.59
N GLY A 213 17.76 12.96 -9.61
CA GLY A 213 18.97 12.79 -8.82
C GLY A 213 18.74 12.62 -7.32
N ARG A 214 17.50 12.70 -6.82
CA ARG A 214 17.17 12.52 -5.40
C ARG A 214 17.00 11.05 -5.05
N GLU A 215 17.26 10.72 -3.78
CA GLU A 215 16.84 9.45 -3.20
C GLU A 215 15.32 9.47 -3.04
N VAL A 216 14.59 8.69 -3.85
CA VAL A 216 13.13 8.60 -3.84
C VAL A 216 12.70 7.19 -3.45
N TRP A 217 11.75 7.11 -2.52
CA TRP A 217 11.17 5.83 -2.09
C TRP A 217 9.67 5.79 -2.39
N VAL A 218 9.17 4.58 -2.65
CA VAL A 218 7.75 4.29 -2.58
C VAL A 218 7.48 3.29 -1.47
N THR A 219 6.32 3.43 -0.80
CA THR A 219 5.99 2.64 0.38
C THR A 219 4.58 2.10 0.33
N ASN A 220 4.43 0.80 0.57
CA ASN A 220 3.12 0.16 0.74
C ASN A 220 3.20 -1.06 1.66
N ALA A 221 2.05 -1.62 2.00
CA ALA A 221 1.95 -2.74 2.95
C ALA A 221 2.48 -4.08 2.40
N LEU A 222 2.56 -4.26 1.08
CA LEU A 222 3.05 -5.50 0.45
C LEU A 222 4.58 -5.54 0.41
N HIS A 223 5.19 -4.49 -0.14
CA HIS A 223 6.62 -4.43 -0.42
C HIS A 223 7.43 -3.75 0.69
N GLY A 224 6.76 -3.05 1.62
CA GLY A 224 7.44 -2.15 2.55
C GLY A 224 7.98 -0.92 1.82
N LEU A 225 9.29 -0.68 1.94
CA LEU A 225 9.99 0.44 1.31
C LEU A 225 10.74 -0.05 0.08
N ARG A 226 10.58 0.66 -1.05
CA ARG A 226 11.34 0.38 -2.29
C ARG A 226 11.94 1.67 -2.84
N PRO A 227 13.24 1.70 -3.19
CA PRO A 227 13.82 2.81 -3.89
C PRO A 227 13.28 2.87 -5.33
N VAL A 228 13.13 4.08 -5.82
CA VAL A 228 12.90 4.34 -7.25
C VAL A 228 14.26 4.28 -7.96
N THR A 229 14.40 3.33 -8.89
CA THR A 229 15.65 3.10 -9.63
C THR A 229 15.57 3.52 -11.09
N GLY A 230 14.44 4.03 -11.52
CA GLY A 230 14.28 4.54 -12.88
C GLY A 230 12.94 5.21 -13.09
N TRP A 231 12.93 6.11 -14.08
CA TRP A 231 11.76 6.83 -14.55
C TRP A 231 11.54 6.48 -16.02
N VAL A 232 10.33 6.14 -16.38
CA VAL A 232 9.94 5.79 -17.75
C VAL A 232 8.99 6.87 -18.25
N GLY A 233 9.24 7.40 -19.46
CA GLY A 233 8.41 8.45 -20.04
C GLY A 233 8.66 9.86 -19.47
N ALA A 234 9.77 10.05 -18.76
CA ALA A 234 10.27 11.35 -18.33
C ALA A 234 11.80 11.39 -18.42
N ASP A 235 12.34 12.55 -18.76
CA ASP A 235 13.80 12.79 -18.73
C ASP A 235 14.22 13.15 -17.30
N VAL A 236 14.19 12.14 -16.44
CA VAL A 236 14.51 12.26 -15.00
C VAL A 236 15.48 11.12 -14.63
N ALA A 237 16.64 11.46 -14.10
CA ALA A 237 17.57 10.46 -13.57
C ALA A 237 17.16 10.01 -12.17
N ALA A 238 17.20 8.71 -11.90
CA ALA A 238 17.05 8.21 -10.54
C ALA A 238 18.32 8.48 -9.73
N GLY A 239 18.15 8.93 -8.49
CA GLY A 239 19.27 9.11 -7.56
C GLY A 239 19.65 7.83 -6.83
N PRO A 240 20.82 7.79 -6.19
CA PRO A 240 21.23 6.68 -5.33
C PRO A 240 20.32 6.60 -4.09
N SER A 241 20.23 5.41 -3.50
CA SER A 241 19.36 5.17 -2.33
C SER A 241 20.13 4.52 -1.18
N PRO A 242 21.10 5.24 -0.57
CA PRO A 242 21.98 4.67 0.44
C PRO A 242 21.26 4.32 1.74
N ARG A 243 20.17 5.01 2.08
CA ARG A 243 19.46 4.84 3.37
C ARG A 243 18.48 3.68 3.37
N VAL A 244 17.99 3.23 2.21
CA VAL A 244 16.84 2.32 2.11
C VAL A 244 17.05 0.98 2.83
N GLN A 245 18.26 0.43 2.85
CA GLN A 245 18.54 -0.88 3.45
C GLN A 245 18.37 -0.86 4.98
N GLU A 246 18.90 0.16 5.64
CA GLU A 246 18.72 0.34 7.09
C GLU A 246 17.25 0.48 7.46
N TRP A 247 16.50 1.27 6.70
CA TRP A 247 15.07 1.48 6.94
C TRP A 247 14.23 0.23 6.68
N ARG A 248 14.62 -0.59 5.69
CA ARG A 248 14.00 -1.90 5.46
C ARG A 248 14.26 -2.86 6.61
N ALA A 249 15.49 -2.92 7.11
CA ALA A 249 15.82 -3.75 8.27
C ALA A 249 14.97 -3.36 9.49
N ALA A 250 14.79 -2.07 9.73
CA ALA A 250 13.92 -1.59 10.80
C ALA A 250 12.42 -1.91 10.55
N TRP A 251 11.96 -1.86 9.29
CA TRP A 251 10.59 -2.25 8.92
C TRP A 251 10.33 -3.75 9.03
N ALA A 252 11.37 -4.58 9.00
CA ALA A 252 11.22 -6.04 9.04
C ALA A 252 10.57 -6.58 10.32
N ALA A 253 10.64 -5.84 11.44
CA ALA A 253 9.96 -6.21 12.68
C ALA A 253 8.44 -6.32 12.47
N ALA A 254 7.87 -7.49 12.78
CA ALA A 254 6.45 -7.78 12.64
C ALA A 254 5.92 -8.43 13.90
N GLU A 255 4.65 -8.14 14.23
CA GLU A 255 3.95 -8.68 15.40
C GLU A 255 3.15 -9.93 15.03
N PRO A 256 2.92 -10.87 15.98
CA PRO A 256 2.01 -11.98 15.75
C PRO A 256 0.59 -11.48 15.45
N LEU A 257 -0.12 -12.18 14.58
CA LEU A 257 -1.57 -11.97 14.40
C LEU A 257 -2.27 -12.25 15.76
N PRO A 258 -3.29 -11.49 16.14
CA PRO A 258 -4.13 -11.78 17.30
C PRO A 258 -4.70 -13.19 17.23
N ARG A 259 -4.93 -13.79 18.41
CA ARG A 259 -5.56 -15.12 18.55
C ARG A 259 -7.06 -15.06 18.43
#